data_e3e6aff04a02083ce064d5b89fd88949
#
_entry.id   e3e6aff04a02083ce064d5b89fd88949
#
_cell.length_a   1.000
_cell.length_b   1.000
_cell.length_c   1.000
_cell.angle_alpha   90.00
_cell.angle_beta   90.00
_cell.angle_gamma   90.00
#
_symmetry.space_group_name_H-M   'P 1'
#
loop_
_entity.id
_entity.type
_entity.pdbx_description
1 polymer ?
#
loop_
_entity_poly.entity_id
_entity_poly.type
_entity_poly.pdbx_seq_one_letter_code
_entity_poly.pdbx_strand_id
1 'polypeptide(L)'
;KRKNEIGRNLQEFVTENFLTEEIARERLAAAHVADRVGTWLGMPANRHRAMVEVVRVSRAGLGRLSDDEVRGIVEDFLLPRLASEPIAPIAGTLLQGIVDEQTHRGLVDLGLEQLHTWLAENPGTFAAVIGERAPWWSPPWVDDKVIHWSYSQVLHWLEDIRSDHHHPARQAFDDLLKRLARDLQTDPQVMERAETLKERLLTHPQVPVTAVGLWQSFKASLLHAMDDESSYFWTRGDELLAHAGRHLREDQVWRGRLEARLAELVSFVVNTYGHE
;
A
#
# COMPACT_ATOMS: atom_id res chain seq x y z
N LYS A 1 32.26 -22.93 -45.85
CA LYS A 1 31.13 -22.03 -46.16
C LYS A 1 29.81 -22.80 -46.34
N ARG A 2 29.74 -23.82 -47.24
CA ARG A 2 28.50 -24.61 -47.49
C ARG A 2 27.95 -25.34 -46.26
N LYS A 3 28.79 -25.84 -45.34
CA LYS A 3 28.34 -26.57 -44.15
C LYS A 3 27.60 -25.67 -43.15
N ASN A 4 28.07 -24.43 -43.00
CA ASN A 4 27.43 -23.45 -42.08
C ASN A 4 26.15 -22.87 -42.70
N GLU A 5 26.05 -22.82 -43.99
CA GLU A 5 24.86 -22.37 -44.72
C GLU A 5 23.74 -23.42 -44.67
N ILE A 6 24.10 -24.72 -44.83
CA ILE A 6 23.15 -25.83 -44.68
C ILE A 6 22.69 -25.95 -43.22
N GLY A 7 23.59 -25.75 -42.25
CA GLY A 7 23.24 -25.75 -40.82
C GLY A 7 22.25 -24.63 -40.49
N ARG A 8 22.48 -23.44 -40.99
CA ARG A 8 21.60 -22.28 -40.77
C ARG A 8 20.23 -22.44 -41.42
N ASN A 9 20.20 -22.89 -42.67
CA ASN A 9 18.95 -23.14 -43.40
C ASN A 9 18.14 -24.30 -42.77
N LEU A 10 18.81 -25.31 -42.21
CA LEU A 10 18.14 -26.40 -41.49
C LEU A 10 17.59 -25.93 -40.14
N GLN A 11 18.34 -25.08 -39.47
CA GLN A 11 17.93 -24.47 -38.19
C GLN A 11 16.73 -23.53 -38.40
N GLU A 12 16.78 -22.64 -39.38
CA GLU A 12 15.67 -21.77 -39.78
C GLU A 12 14.44 -22.60 -40.16
N PHE A 13 14.61 -23.64 -40.98
CA PHE A 13 13.52 -24.54 -41.36
C PHE A 13 12.89 -25.26 -40.15
N VAL A 14 13.71 -25.73 -39.20
CA VAL A 14 13.21 -26.39 -37.99
C VAL A 14 12.50 -25.38 -37.05
N THR A 15 13.06 -24.18 -36.89
CA THR A 15 12.48 -23.15 -36.05
C THR A 15 11.14 -22.64 -36.61
N GLU A 16 11.08 -22.39 -37.92
CA GLU A 16 9.88 -21.86 -38.57
C GLU A 16 8.77 -22.91 -38.77
N ASN A 17 9.11 -24.20 -38.93
CA ASN A 17 8.11 -25.20 -39.24
C ASN A 17 7.81 -26.20 -38.12
N PHE A 18 8.65 -26.30 -37.08
CA PHE A 18 8.49 -27.30 -36.02
C PHE A 18 8.46 -26.71 -34.59
N LEU A 19 8.86 -25.44 -34.41
CA LEU A 19 8.94 -24.79 -33.11
C LEU A 19 8.09 -23.52 -33.06
N THR A 20 6.98 -23.52 -33.82
CA THR A 20 5.99 -22.41 -33.73
C THR A 20 5.18 -22.52 -32.41
N GLU A 21 4.66 -21.39 -31.95
CA GLU A 21 3.79 -21.33 -30.76
C GLU A 21 2.59 -22.29 -30.90
N GLU A 22 2.03 -22.41 -32.09
CA GLU A 22 0.87 -23.26 -32.38
C GLU A 22 1.21 -24.74 -32.21
N ILE A 23 2.34 -25.20 -32.75
CA ILE A 23 2.80 -26.58 -32.58
C ILE A 23 3.20 -26.86 -31.13
N ALA A 24 3.83 -25.91 -30.44
CA ALA A 24 4.14 -26.04 -29.03
C ALA A 24 2.88 -26.18 -28.20
N ARG A 25 1.83 -25.39 -28.48
CA ARG A 25 0.53 -25.47 -27.82
C ARG A 25 -0.15 -26.82 -28.07
N GLU A 26 -0.20 -27.29 -29.32
CA GLU A 26 -0.80 -28.56 -29.67
C GLU A 26 -0.08 -29.74 -28.97
N ARG A 27 1.24 -29.73 -28.93
CA ARG A 27 2.03 -30.77 -28.24
C ARG A 27 1.88 -30.74 -26.74
N LEU A 28 1.79 -29.54 -26.11
CA LEU A 28 1.55 -29.38 -24.69
C LEU A 28 0.14 -29.87 -24.31
N ALA A 29 -0.86 -29.57 -25.14
CA ALA A 29 -2.22 -30.06 -24.96
C ALA A 29 -2.29 -31.59 -25.10
N ALA A 30 -1.65 -32.16 -26.16
CA ALA A 30 -1.60 -33.60 -26.37
C ALA A 30 -0.85 -34.35 -25.26
N ALA A 31 0.13 -33.72 -24.62
CA ALA A 31 0.84 -34.26 -23.47
C ALA A 31 0.08 -34.13 -22.15
N HIS A 32 -1.12 -33.52 -22.15
CA HIS A 32 -1.93 -33.24 -20.96
C HIS A 32 -1.12 -32.57 -19.83
N VAL A 33 -0.25 -31.63 -20.17
CA VAL A 33 0.69 -31.01 -19.22
C VAL A 33 -0.06 -30.31 -18.08
N ALA A 34 -1.13 -29.59 -18.40
CA ALA A 34 -1.93 -28.90 -17.40
C ALA A 34 -2.59 -29.86 -16.39
N ASP A 35 -3.12 -30.99 -16.85
CA ASP A 35 -3.71 -32.01 -15.99
C ASP A 35 -2.68 -32.69 -15.09
N ARG A 36 -1.50 -32.98 -15.65
CA ARG A 36 -0.38 -33.56 -14.88
C ARG A 36 0.12 -32.60 -13.81
N VAL A 37 0.26 -31.31 -14.12
CA VAL A 37 0.60 -30.27 -13.15
C VAL A 37 -0.48 -30.14 -12.10
N GLY A 38 -1.75 -30.14 -12.50
CA GLY A 38 -2.90 -30.11 -11.57
C GLY A 38 -2.94 -31.30 -10.60
N THR A 39 -2.65 -32.51 -11.13
CA THR A 39 -2.55 -33.72 -10.30
C THR A 39 -1.34 -33.66 -9.36
N TRP A 40 -0.20 -33.20 -9.85
CA TRP A 40 1.02 -33.03 -9.05
C TRP A 40 0.83 -32.02 -7.91
N LEU A 41 0.18 -30.88 -8.16
CA LEU A 41 -0.21 -29.90 -7.14
C LEU A 41 -1.31 -30.40 -6.20
N GLY A 42 -2.07 -31.43 -6.57
CA GLY A 42 -3.03 -32.10 -5.70
C GLY A 42 -2.39 -32.74 -4.47
N MET A 43 -1.09 -33.09 -4.54
CA MET A 43 -0.37 -33.76 -3.47
C MET A 43 0.28 -32.73 -2.51
N PRO A 44 0.01 -32.77 -1.18
CA PRO A 44 0.58 -31.81 -0.21
C PRO A 44 2.11 -31.70 -0.27
N ALA A 45 2.81 -32.84 -0.37
CA ALA A 45 4.27 -32.86 -0.45
C ALA A 45 4.82 -32.11 -1.67
N ASN A 46 4.11 -32.13 -2.80
CA ASN A 46 4.51 -31.44 -4.00
C ASN A 46 4.20 -29.94 -3.92
N ARG A 47 3.08 -29.55 -3.27
CA ARG A 47 2.78 -28.16 -3.00
C ARG A 47 3.84 -27.53 -2.09
N HIS A 48 4.27 -28.26 -1.05
CA HIS A 48 5.37 -27.79 -0.21
C HIS A 48 6.66 -27.56 -1.02
N ARG A 49 7.04 -28.49 -1.91
CA ARG A 49 8.18 -28.31 -2.82
C ARG A 49 8.00 -27.08 -3.72
N ALA A 50 6.80 -26.89 -4.28
CA ALA A 50 6.51 -25.71 -5.08
C ALA A 50 6.63 -24.42 -4.26
N MET A 51 6.16 -24.41 -3.02
CA MET A 51 6.30 -23.25 -2.11
C MET A 51 7.77 -22.95 -1.80
N VAL A 52 8.60 -23.95 -1.54
CA VAL A 52 10.05 -23.75 -1.35
C VAL A 52 10.67 -23.05 -2.57
N GLU A 53 10.30 -23.46 -3.79
CA GLU A 53 10.79 -22.80 -5.02
C GLU A 53 10.24 -21.37 -5.17
N VAL A 54 8.96 -21.14 -4.87
CA VAL A 54 8.36 -19.80 -4.86
C VAL A 54 9.10 -18.88 -3.88
N VAL A 55 9.36 -19.35 -2.65
CA VAL A 55 10.14 -18.61 -1.66
C VAL A 55 11.54 -18.30 -2.17
N ARG A 56 12.22 -19.28 -2.76
CA ARG A 56 13.57 -19.10 -3.29
C ARG A 56 13.62 -18.03 -4.38
N VAL A 57 12.71 -18.08 -5.35
CA VAL A 57 12.65 -17.11 -6.45
C VAL A 57 12.25 -15.73 -5.95
N SER A 58 11.23 -15.67 -5.09
CA SER A 58 10.76 -14.40 -4.51
C SER A 58 11.86 -13.72 -3.68
N ARG A 59 12.60 -14.48 -2.88
CA ARG A 59 13.74 -13.97 -2.11
C ARG A 59 14.85 -13.42 -3.01
N ALA A 60 15.18 -14.15 -4.08
CA ALA A 60 16.17 -13.70 -5.06
C ALA A 60 15.71 -12.42 -5.79
N GLY A 61 14.43 -12.32 -6.12
CA GLY A 61 13.84 -11.12 -6.74
C GLY A 61 13.85 -9.93 -5.79
N LEU A 62 13.38 -10.11 -4.54
CA LEU A 62 13.39 -9.06 -3.52
C LEU A 62 14.81 -8.60 -3.17
N GLY A 63 15.78 -9.53 -3.19
CA GLY A 63 17.19 -9.22 -2.92
C GLY A 63 17.83 -8.37 -4.00
N ARG A 64 17.36 -8.43 -5.24
CA ARG A 64 17.86 -7.64 -6.36
C ARG A 64 17.33 -6.21 -6.40
N LEU A 65 16.17 -5.96 -5.81
CA LEU A 65 15.60 -4.61 -5.74
C LEU A 65 16.42 -3.75 -4.77
N SER A 66 17.17 -2.81 -5.34
CA SER A 66 17.92 -1.80 -4.60
C SER A 66 17.01 -0.66 -4.14
N ASP A 67 17.45 0.08 -3.13
CA ASP A 67 16.70 1.24 -2.61
C ASP A 67 16.59 2.36 -3.66
N ASP A 68 17.61 2.51 -4.54
CA ASP A 68 17.59 3.50 -5.62
C ASP A 68 16.58 3.13 -6.71
N GLU A 69 16.45 1.85 -7.06
CA GLU A 69 15.41 1.39 -8.00
C GLU A 69 14.00 1.61 -7.41
N VAL A 70 13.81 1.30 -6.12
CA VAL A 70 12.54 1.56 -5.43
C VAL A 70 12.24 3.05 -5.40
N ARG A 71 13.24 3.89 -5.11
CA ARG A 71 13.11 5.34 -5.15
C ARG A 71 12.68 5.80 -6.55
N GLY A 72 13.32 5.34 -7.61
CA GLY A 72 12.95 5.64 -8.99
C GLY A 72 11.51 5.23 -9.31
N ILE A 73 11.08 4.04 -8.91
CA ILE A 73 9.68 3.59 -9.07
C ILE A 73 8.71 4.54 -8.35
N VAL A 74 9.06 4.98 -7.14
CA VAL A 74 8.23 5.92 -6.37
C VAL A 74 8.17 7.27 -7.07
N GLU A 75 9.30 7.87 -7.43
CA GLU A 75 9.40 9.22 -7.99
C GLU A 75 8.84 9.31 -9.41
N ASP A 76 9.18 8.34 -10.27
CA ASP A 76 8.85 8.40 -11.69
C ASP A 76 7.49 7.80 -12.04
N PHE A 77 6.98 6.92 -11.21
CA PHE A 77 5.75 6.19 -11.52
C PHE A 77 4.65 6.37 -10.48
N LEU A 78 4.94 6.14 -9.19
CA LEU A 78 3.90 6.10 -8.16
C LEU A 78 3.40 7.51 -7.79
N LEU A 79 4.32 8.45 -7.54
CA LEU A 79 3.95 9.82 -7.15
C LEU A 79 3.20 10.57 -8.25
N PRO A 80 3.61 10.53 -9.54
CA PRO A 80 2.84 11.14 -10.61
C PRO A 80 1.45 10.54 -10.75
N ARG A 81 1.33 9.22 -10.58
CA ARG A 81 0.03 8.54 -10.63
C ARG A 81 -0.89 8.97 -9.48
N LEU A 82 -0.37 9.02 -8.25
CA LEU A 82 -1.12 9.51 -7.09
C LEU A 82 -1.48 10.99 -7.23
N ALA A 83 -0.61 11.80 -7.82
CA ALA A 83 -0.89 13.20 -8.08
C ALA A 83 -2.05 13.39 -9.06
N SER A 84 -2.15 12.55 -10.09
CA SER A 84 -3.21 12.62 -11.12
C SER A 84 -4.57 12.10 -10.66
N GLU A 85 -4.64 11.24 -9.65
CA GLU A 85 -5.91 10.68 -9.18
C GLU A 85 -6.57 11.58 -8.12
N PRO A 86 -7.88 11.86 -8.22
CA PRO A 86 -8.60 12.63 -7.23
C PRO A 86 -8.76 11.83 -5.93
N ILE A 87 -8.14 12.31 -4.83
CA ILE A 87 -8.21 11.63 -3.54
C ILE A 87 -9.26 12.21 -2.59
N ALA A 88 -9.76 13.41 -2.84
CA ALA A 88 -10.69 14.07 -1.94
C ALA A 88 -11.94 13.24 -1.65
N PRO A 89 -12.64 12.62 -2.63
CA PRO A 89 -13.79 11.77 -2.35
C PRO A 89 -13.44 10.51 -1.56
N ILE A 90 -12.26 9.92 -1.81
CA ILE A 90 -11.79 8.74 -1.08
C ILE A 90 -11.49 9.11 0.36
N ALA A 91 -10.79 10.23 0.59
CA ALA A 91 -10.50 10.75 1.91
C ALA A 91 -11.79 11.07 2.69
N GLY A 92 -12.79 11.65 2.00
CA GLY A 92 -14.11 11.92 2.57
C GLY A 92 -14.82 10.64 3.01
N THR A 93 -14.82 9.59 2.18
CA THR A 93 -15.42 8.29 2.50
C THR A 93 -14.71 7.61 3.68
N LEU A 94 -13.36 7.64 3.70
CA LEU A 94 -12.58 7.09 4.81
C LEU A 94 -12.85 7.86 6.12
N LEU A 95 -12.86 9.19 6.06
CA LEU A 95 -13.15 10.03 7.22
C LEU A 95 -14.56 9.77 7.75
N GLN A 96 -15.56 9.61 6.86
CA GLN A 96 -16.91 9.24 7.25
C GLN A 96 -16.93 7.92 8.05
N GLY A 97 -16.29 6.87 7.53
CA GLY A 97 -16.19 5.59 8.24
C GLY A 97 -15.51 5.70 9.60
N ILE A 98 -14.39 6.43 9.69
CA ILE A 98 -13.66 6.68 10.93
C ILE A 98 -14.56 7.38 11.97
N VAL A 99 -15.38 8.33 11.54
CA VAL A 99 -16.26 9.08 12.44
C VAL A 99 -17.46 8.22 12.86
N ASP A 100 -18.07 7.49 11.93
CA ASP A 100 -19.23 6.64 12.21
C ASP A 100 -18.86 5.48 13.16
N GLU A 101 -17.66 4.91 13.01
CA GLU A 101 -17.11 3.88 13.92
C GLU A 101 -16.49 4.45 15.20
N GLN A 102 -16.45 5.78 15.34
CA GLN A 102 -15.88 6.50 16.50
C GLN A 102 -14.39 6.20 16.78
N THR A 103 -13.67 5.66 15.80
CA THR A 103 -12.24 5.29 15.91
C THR A 103 -11.32 6.51 16.13
N HIS A 104 -11.76 7.71 15.71
CA HIS A 104 -11.04 8.97 15.91
C HIS A 104 -10.97 9.40 17.38
N ARG A 105 -11.84 8.89 18.27
CA ARG A 105 -11.92 9.30 19.67
C ARG A 105 -10.63 9.09 20.44
N GLY A 106 -9.94 7.98 20.20
CA GLY A 106 -8.64 7.74 20.83
C GLY A 106 -7.57 8.78 20.46
N LEU A 107 -7.59 9.30 19.23
CA LEU A 107 -6.71 10.40 18.83
C LEU A 107 -7.11 11.73 19.47
N VAL A 108 -8.41 11.98 19.62
CA VAL A 108 -8.94 13.15 20.33
C VAL A 108 -8.51 13.12 21.80
N ASP A 109 -8.63 11.97 22.47
CA ASP A 109 -8.20 11.80 23.85
C ASP A 109 -6.70 12.06 24.02
N LEU A 110 -5.88 11.48 23.15
CA LEU A 110 -4.44 11.72 23.14
C LEU A 110 -4.13 13.20 22.89
N GLY A 111 -4.80 13.82 21.91
CA GLY A 111 -4.63 15.25 21.61
C GLY A 111 -4.98 16.15 22.78
N LEU A 112 -6.10 15.90 23.46
CA LEU A 112 -6.53 16.64 24.64
C LEU A 112 -5.54 16.48 25.82
N GLU A 113 -5.04 15.26 26.03
CA GLU A 113 -4.05 14.98 27.07
C GLU A 113 -2.75 15.75 26.82
N GLN A 114 -2.22 15.66 25.58
CA GLN A 114 -1.00 16.37 25.21
C GLN A 114 -1.19 17.90 25.28
N LEU A 115 -2.33 18.42 24.84
CA LEU A 115 -2.64 19.84 24.90
C LEU A 115 -2.74 20.33 26.36
N HIS A 116 -3.41 19.57 27.22
CA HIS A 116 -3.52 19.89 28.64
C HIS A 116 -2.13 19.90 29.31
N THR A 117 -1.32 18.86 29.08
CA THR A 117 0.03 18.75 29.64
C THR A 117 0.92 19.89 29.15
N TRP A 118 0.93 20.15 27.84
CA TRP A 118 1.71 21.24 27.28
C TRP A 118 1.30 22.61 27.86
N LEU A 119 0.00 22.86 27.97
CA LEU A 119 -0.51 24.11 28.51
C LEU A 119 -0.13 24.26 29.99
N ALA A 120 -0.22 23.18 30.77
CA ALA A 120 0.18 23.16 32.17
C ALA A 120 1.67 23.45 32.39
N GLU A 121 2.51 22.98 31.47
CA GLU A 121 3.96 23.19 31.50
C GLU A 121 4.39 24.54 30.93
N ASN A 122 3.53 25.25 30.18
CA ASN A 122 3.85 26.47 29.45
C ASN A 122 2.92 27.66 29.78
N PRO A 123 2.74 28.03 31.09
CA PRO A 123 1.88 29.13 31.46
C PRO A 123 2.31 30.48 30.90
N GLY A 124 3.63 30.69 30.75
CA GLY A 124 4.18 31.90 30.17
C GLY A 124 3.83 32.13 28.69
N THR A 125 3.75 31.03 27.90
CA THR A 125 3.33 31.10 26.50
C THR A 125 1.87 31.49 26.38
N PHE A 126 1.01 30.93 27.23
CA PHE A 126 -0.41 31.34 27.31
C PHE A 126 -0.55 32.81 27.68
N ALA A 127 0.18 33.26 28.70
CA ALA A 127 0.18 34.67 29.15
C ALA A 127 0.62 35.62 28.03
N ALA A 128 1.67 35.26 27.27
CA ALA A 128 2.15 36.04 26.13
C ALA A 128 1.08 36.19 25.04
N VAL A 129 0.45 35.07 24.62
CA VAL A 129 -0.57 35.08 23.55
C VAL A 129 -1.81 35.89 23.95
N ILE A 130 -2.25 35.82 25.21
CA ILE A 130 -3.40 36.57 25.69
C ILE A 130 -3.03 38.04 25.92
N GLY A 131 -1.86 38.30 26.50
CA GLY A 131 -1.38 39.67 26.77
C GLY A 131 -1.15 40.50 25.49
N GLU A 132 -0.66 39.91 24.40
CA GLU A 132 -0.54 40.61 23.11
C GLU A 132 -1.88 41.08 22.52
N ARG A 133 -3.01 40.48 22.95
CA ARG A 133 -4.37 40.80 22.51
C ARG A 133 -5.13 41.70 23.50
N ALA A 134 -4.49 42.02 24.64
CA ALA A 134 -5.09 42.92 25.62
C ALA A 134 -5.27 44.34 25.03
N PRO A 135 -6.41 45.02 25.24
CA PRO A 135 -6.62 46.36 24.74
C PRO A 135 -5.55 47.31 25.32
N TRP A 136 -5.04 48.23 24.50
CA TRP A 136 -4.00 49.19 24.88
C TRP A 136 -4.37 50.08 26.10
N TRP A 137 -5.65 50.12 26.46
CA TRP A 137 -6.17 50.88 27.60
C TRP A 137 -6.32 50.06 28.90
N SER A 138 -5.96 48.72 28.83
CA SER A 138 -6.05 47.85 30.03
C SER A 138 -4.98 48.22 31.03
N PRO A 139 -5.33 48.44 32.31
CA PRO A 139 -4.33 48.64 33.34
C PRO A 139 -3.52 47.39 33.61
N PRO A 140 -2.20 47.47 33.88
CA PRO A 140 -1.32 46.28 34.04
C PRO A 140 -1.77 45.30 35.13
N TRP A 141 -2.45 45.78 36.19
CA TRP A 141 -2.93 44.93 37.29
C TRP A 141 -4.19 44.14 36.91
N VAL A 142 -4.91 44.56 35.89
CA VAL A 142 -6.08 43.82 35.38
C VAL A 142 -5.62 42.67 34.53
N ASP A 143 -4.55 42.87 33.74
CA ASP A 143 -4.06 41.89 32.81
C ASP A 143 -3.56 40.63 33.51
N ASP A 144 -2.80 40.75 34.59
CA ASP A 144 -2.28 39.61 35.34
C ASP A 144 -3.39 38.76 35.98
N LYS A 145 -4.40 39.37 36.60
CA LYS A 145 -5.53 38.66 37.19
C LYS A 145 -6.40 37.96 36.12
N VAL A 146 -6.67 38.65 35.03
CA VAL A 146 -7.48 38.12 33.92
C VAL A 146 -6.75 36.99 33.23
N ILE A 147 -5.44 37.12 33.00
CA ILE A 147 -4.62 36.07 32.41
C ILE A 147 -4.60 34.83 33.30
N HIS A 148 -4.35 34.97 34.61
CA HIS A 148 -4.36 33.83 35.55
C HIS A 148 -5.71 33.17 35.66
N TRP A 149 -6.80 33.94 35.72
CA TRP A 149 -8.15 33.41 35.76
C TRP A 149 -8.50 32.69 34.48
N SER A 150 -8.23 33.28 33.30
CA SER A 150 -8.52 32.63 32.02
C SER A 150 -7.67 31.37 31.80
N TYR A 151 -6.41 31.38 32.22
CA TYR A 151 -5.55 30.20 32.19
C TYR A 151 -6.14 29.04 33.01
N SER A 152 -6.55 29.30 34.23
CA SER A 152 -7.17 28.27 35.08
C SER A 152 -8.48 27.76 34.48
N GLN A 153 -9.31 28.65 33.90
CA GLN A 153 -10.55 28.26 33.24
C GLN A 153 -10.32 27.38 32.02
N VAL A 154 -9.31 27.68 31.19
CA VAL A 154 -8.96 26.85 30.01
C VAL A 154 -8.47 25.48 30.46
N LEU A 155 -7.64 25.38 31.50
CA LEU A 155 -7.18 24.08 32.01
C LEU A 155 -8.37 23.24 32.56
N HIS A 156 -9.26 23.85 33.33
CA HIS A 156 -10.46 23.16 33.83
C HIS A 156 -11.35 22.70 32.66
N TRP A 157 -11.59 23.57 31.70
CA TRP A 157 -12.41 23.24 30.54
C TRP A 157 -11.82 22.10 29.71
N LEU A 158 -10.48 22.06 29.51
CA LEU A 158 -9.81 20.92 28.87
C LEU A 158 -9.98 19.64 29.69
N GLU A 159 -9.88 19.73 31.01
CA GLU A 159 -10.10 18.58 31.90
C GLU A 159 -11.55 18.09 31.85
N ASP A 160 -12.54 18.99 31.79
CA ASP A 160 -13.95 18.64 31.62
C ASP A 160 -14.18 17.93 30.29
N ILE A 161 -13.61 18.44 29.19
CA ILE A 161 -13.68 17.76 27.87
C ILE A 161 -13.00 16.38 27.91
N ARG A 162 -11.91 16.25 28.65
CA ARG A 162 -11.15 15.00 28.74
C ARG A 162 -11.92 13.95 29.53
N SER A 163 -12.51 14.33 30.66
CA SER A 163 -13.22 13.45 31.57
C SER A 163 -14.63 13.06 31.10
N ASP A 164 -15.33 13.96 30.39
CA ASP A 164 -16.68 13.71 29.87
C ASP A 164 -16.67 13.38 28.38
N HIS A 165 -16.86 12.10 28.07
CA HIS A 165 -16.95 11.60 26.68
C HIS A 165 -18.19 12.14 25.92
N HIS A 166 -19.18 12.69 26.62
CA HIS A 166 -20.40 13.29 26.05
C HIS A 166 -20.35 14.81 26.04
N HIS A 167 -19.21 15.41 26.39
CA HIS A 167 -19.07 16.87 26.44
C HIS A 167 -19.47 17.52 25.10
N PRO A 168 -20.20 18.65 25.12
CA PRO A 168 -20.66 19.33 23.90
C PRO A 168 -19.55 19.68 22.90
N ALA A 169 -18.34 19.99 23.37
CA ALA A 169 -17.19 20.26 22.52
C ALA A 169 -16.78 19.04 21.69
N ARG A 170 -16.87 17.82 22.25
CA ARG A 170 -16.60 16.57 21.53
C ARG A 170 -17.64 16.31 20.44
N GLN A 171 -18.91 16.55 20.77
CA GLN A 171 -20.01 16.43 19.81
C GLN A 171 -19.87 17.44 18.66
N ALA A 172 -19.51 18.69 18.99
CA ALA A 172 -19.25 19.71 17.97
C ALA A 172 -18.09 19.35 17.05
N PHE A 173 -17.04 18.69 17.60
CA PHE A 173 -15.92 18.19 16.82
C PHE A 173 -16.33 17.00 15.92
N ASP A 174 -17.09 16.04 16.44
CA ASP A 174 -17.65 14.94 15.63
C ASP A 174 -18.50 15.50 14.46
N ASP A 175 -19.33 16.52 14.72
CA ASP A 175 -20.16 17.16 13.69
C ASP A 175 -19.31 17.94 12.66
N LEU A 176 -18.21 18.55 13.10
CA LEU A 176 -17.24 19.18 12.19
C LEU A 176 -16.60 18.15 11.26
N LEU A 177 -16.13 17.02 11.80
CA LEU A 177 -15.54 15.94 11.01
C LEU A 177 -16.56 15.34 10.03
N LYS A 178 -17.82 15.12 10.45
CA LYS A 178 -18.91 14.67 9.56
C LYS A 178 -19.18 15.64 8.42
N ARG A 179 -19.17 16.95 8.71
CA ARG A 179 -19.29 17.97 7.66
C ARG A 179 -18.11 17.92 6.71
N LEU A 180 -16.89 17.93 7.24
CA LEU A 180 -15.69 17.84 6.41
C LEU A 180 -15.68 16.58 5.52
N ALA A 181 -16.10 15.44 6.06
CA ALA A 181 -16.20 14.18 5.29
C ALA A 181 -17.17 14.31 4.11
N ARG A 182 -18.31 14.97 4.30
CA ARG A 182 -19.28 15.26 3.22
C ARG A 182 -18.73 16.27 2.21
N ASP A 183 -18.16 17.36 2.70
CA ASP A 183 -17.64 18.45 1.88
C ASP A 183 -16.48 17.96 0.99
N LEU A 184 -15.63 17.07 1.48
CA LEU A 184 -14.59 16.38 0.69
C LEU A 184 -15.17 15.53 -0.46
N GLN A 185 -16.43 15.13 -0.37
CA GLN A 185 -17.10 14.34 -1.40
C GLN A 185 -17.96 15.18 -2.35
N THR A 186 -18.42 16.37 -1.92
CA THR A 186 -19.48 17.10 -2.62
C THR A 186 -19.18 18.58 -2.85
N ASP A 187 -18.30 19.21 -2.08
CA ASP A 187 -17.98 20.63 -2.22
C ASP A 187 -16.73 20.82 -3.09
N PRO A 188 -16.86 21.40 -4.32
CA PRO A 188 -15.74 21.59 -5.23
C PRO A 188 -14.59 22.40 -4.65
N GLN A 189 -14.87 23.39 -3.78
CA GLN A 189 -13.82 24.23 -3.17
C GLN A 189 -13.02 23.46 -2.12
N VAL A 190 -13.71 22.63 -1.32
CA VAL A 190 -13.04 21.78 -0.32
C VAL A 190 -12.23 20.69 -1.02
N MET A 191 -12.77 20.10 -2.08
CA MET A 191 -12.06 19.11 -2.90
C MET A 191 -10.80 19.73 -3.51
N GLU A 192 -10.87 20.89 -4.14
CA GLU A 192 -9.72 21.59 -4.73
C GLU A 192 -8.62 21.88 -3.69
N ARG A 193 -9.01 22.33 -2.49
CA ARG A 193 -8.05 22.56 -1.40
C ARG A 193 -7.40 21.28 -0.93
N ALA A 194 -8.15 20.18 -0.86
CA ALA A 194 -7.61 18.87 -0.49
C ALA A 194 -6.63 18.36 -1.56
N GLU A 195 -6.94 18.52 -2.85
CA GLU A 195 -6.04 18.17 -3.95
C GLU A 195 -4.76 19.02 -3.94
N THR A 196 -4.87 20.32 -3.70
CA THR A 196 -3.72 21.21 -3.54
C THR A 196 -2.84 20.80 -2.35
N LEU A 197 -3.43 20.41 -1.23
CA LEU A 197 -2.70 19.89 -0.08
C LEU A 197 -1.98 18.57 -0.42
N LYS A 198 -2.67 17.66 -1.10
CA LYS A 198 -2.09 16.40 -1.60
C LYS A 198 -0.83 16.68 -2.45
N GLU A 199 -0.94 17.58 -3.45
CA GLU A 199 0.19 17.91 -4.31
C GLU A 199 1.39 18.43 -3.51
N ARG A 200 1.15 19.34 -2.55
CA ARG A 200 2.20 19.84 -1.67
C ARG A 200 2.86 18.74 -0.83
N LEU A 201 2.05 17.79 -0.34
CA LEU A 201 2.56 16.66 0.43
C LEU A 201 3.37 15.71 -0.45
N LEU A 202 2.86 15.35 -1.64
CA LEU A 202 3.55 14.44 -2.56
C LEU A 202 4.86 15.02 -3.12
N THR A 203 4.95 16.35 -3.26
CA THR A 203 6.18 17.04 -3.71
C THR A 203 7.17 17.28 -2.58
N HIS A 204 6.84 16.93 -1.34
CA HIS A 204 7.76 17.11 -0.22
C HIS A 204 8.96 16.14 -0.33
N PRO A 205 10.21 16.61 -0.19
CA PRO A 205 11.41 15.78 -0.37
C PRO A 205 11.50 14.55 0.53
N GLN A 206 10.79 14.56 1.66
CA GLN A 206 10.76 13.45 2.62
C GLN A 206 9.87 12.27 2.15
N VAL A 207 8.98 12.48 1.20
CA VAL A 207 8.02 11.44 0.76
C VAL A 207 8.74 10.25 0.10
N PRO A 208 9.64 10.42 -0.89
CA PRO A 208 10.40 9.30 -1.45
C PRO A 208 11.26 8.58 -0.40
N VAL A 209 11.89 9.33 0.51
CA VAL A 209 12.71 8.76 1.60
C VAL A 209 11.87 7.87 2.52
N THR A 210 10.70 8.37 2.93
CA THR A 210 9.76 7.61 3.77
C THR A 210 9.23 6.39 3.05
N ALA A 211 8.90 6.50 1.76
CA ALA A 211 8.43 5.39 0.95
C ALA A 211 9.48 4.26 0.85
N VAL A 212 10.77 4.60 0.68
CA VAL A 212 11.87 3.63 0.71
C VAL A 212 11.98 2.97 2.09
N GLY A 213 11.88 3.73 3.18
CA GLY A 213 11.89 3.19 4.54
C GLY A 213 10.73 2.22 4.82
N LEU A 214 9.52 2.56 4.36
CA LEU A 214 8.35 1.67 4.42
C LEU A 214 8.57 0.40 3.60
N TRP A 215 9.13 0.54 2.39
CA TRP A 215 9.50 -0.60 1.56
C TRP A 215 10.49 -1.54 2.26
N GLN A 216 11.55 -1.01 2.87
CA GLN A 216 12.52 -1.80 3.61
C GLN A 216 11.86 -2.59 4.77
N SER A 217 10.98 -1.94 5.52
CA SER A 217 10.23 -2.58 6.60
C SER A 217 9.30 -3.67 6.07
N PHE A 218 8.60 -3.42 4.98
CA PHE A 218 7.74 -4.40 4.29
C PHE A 218 8.57 -5.60 3.77
N LYS A 219 9.69 -5.32 3.08
CA LYS A 219 10.61 -6.34 2.56
C LYS A 219 11.13 -7.23 3.68
N ALA A 220 11.56 -6.64 4.80
CA ALA A 220 12.04 -7.39 5.97
C ALA A 220 10.93 -8.28 6.56
N SER A 221 9.72 -7.75 6.73
CA SER A 221 8.57 -8.50 7.22
C SER A 221 8.19 -9.66 6.29
N LEU A 222 8.22 -9.41 4.97
CA LEU A 222 7.91 -10.44 3.97
C LEU A 222 8.97 -11.55 3.96
N LEU A 223 10.26 -11.19 4.03
CA LEU A 223 11.35 -12.16 4.14
C LEU A 223 11.23 -13.00 5.41
N HIS A 224 10.89 -12.38 6.53
CA HIS A 224 10.65 -13.09 7.78
C HIS A 224 9.46 -14.06 7.67
N ALA A 225 8.35 -13.64 7.06
CA ALA A 225 7.20 -14.51 6.82
C ALA A 225 7.53 -15.68 5.86
N MET A 226 8.46 -15.49 4.93
CA MET A 226 8.98 -16.57 4.06
C MET A 226 9.88 -17.56 4.78
N ASP A 227 10.55 -17.15 5.86
CA ASP A 227 11.41 -18.03 6.68
C ASP A 227 10.62 -18.90 7.64
N ASP A 228 9.42 -18.48 8.04
CA ASP A 228 8.55 -19.20 8.96
C ASP A 228 7.48 -19.99 8.19
N GLU A 229 7.68 -21.31 8.08
CA GLU A 229 6.73 -22.22 7.42
C GLU A 229 5.36 -22.28 8.11
N SER A 230 5.25 -21.84 9.37
CA SER A 230 3.98 -21.73 10.09
C SER A 230 3.22 -20.42 9.81
N SER A 231 3.85 -19.49 9.08
CA SER A 231 3.28 -18.18 8.78
C SER A 231 2.04 -18.25 7.89
N TYR A 232 1.25 -17.18 7.95
CA TYR A 232 0.10 -16.99 7.03
C TYR A 232 0.53 -17.04 5.55
N PHE A 233 1.75 -16.60 5.23
CA PHE A 233 2.31 -16.64 3.87
C PHE A 233 2.34 -18.08 3.33
N TRP A 234 2.87 -19.02 4.10
CA TRP A 234 2.96 -20.42 3.72
C TRP A 234 1.59 -21.10 3.66
N THR A 235 0.74 -20.87 4.67
CA THR A 235 -0.63 -21.42 4.71
C THR A 235 -1.42 -20.96 3.50
N ARG A 236 -1.39 -19.65 3.21
CA ARG A 236 -2.12 -19.08 2.09
C ARG A 236 -1.57 -19.51 0.73
N GLY A 237 -0.23 -19.63 0.64
CA GLY A 237 0.45 -20.14 -0.55
C GLY A 237 0.05 -21.58 -0.86
N ASP A 238 0.03 -22.46 0.12
CA ASP A 238 -0.45 -23.86 -0.04
C ASP A 238 -1.90 -23.92 -0.51
N GLU A 239 -2.79 -23.11 0.08
CA GLU A 239 -4.19 -23.00 -0.34
C GLU A 239 -4.33 -22.55 -1.79
N LEU A 240 -3.56 -21.53 -2.22
CA LEU A 240 -3.57 -21.02 -3.60
C LEU A 240 -3.06 -22.07 -4.59
N LEU A 241 -1.99 -22.78 -4.25
CA LEU A 241 -1.48 -23.88 -5.06
C LEU A 241 -2.47 -25.05 -5.15
N ALA A 242 -3.14 -25.40 -4.04
CA ALA A 242 -4.19 -26.40 -4.04
C ALA A 242 -5.38 -25.99 -4.92
N HIS A 243 -5.77 -24.71 -4.85
CA HIS A 243 -6.83 -24.14 -5.68
C HIS A 243 -6.46 -24.18 -7.17
N ALA A 244 -5.26 -23.71 -7.51
CA ALA A 244 -4.73 -23.77 -8.87
C ALA A 244 -4.69 -25.20 -9.40
N GLY A 245 -4.23 -26.16 -8.59
CA GLY A 245 -4.21 -27.59 -8.95
C GLY A 245 -5.61 -28.16 -9.23
N ARG A 246 -6.63 -27.76 -8.48
CA ARG A 246 -8.03 -28.15 -8.77
C ARG A 246 -8.53 -27.56 -10.08
N HIS A 247 -8.34 -26.26 -10.30
CA HIS A 247 -8.77 -25.60 -11.53
C HIS A 247 -8.09 -26.17 -12.77
N LEU A 248 -6.80 -26.49 -12.70
CA LEU A 248 -6.09 -27.12 -13.83
C LEU A 248 -6.67 -28.52 -14.18
N ARG A 249 -7.26 -29.25 -13.24
CA ARG A 249 -7.92 -30.53 -13.51
C ARG A 249 -9.36 -30.39 -13.99
N GLU A 250 -10.10 -29.42 -13.48
CA GLU A 250 -11.55 -29.32 -13.61
C GLU A 250 -11.98 -28.27 -14.64
N ASP A 251 -11.20 -27.21 -14.86
CA ASP A 251 -11.55 -26.07 -15.70
C ASP A 251 -10.72 -26.02 -16.99
N GLN A 252 -11.41 -26.17 -18.12
CA GLN A 252 -10.82 -26.17 -19.44
C GLN A 252 -10.21 -24.79 -19.83
N VAL A 253 -10.77 -23.69 -19.31
CA VAL A 253 -10.26 -22.33 -19.54
C VAL A 253 -8.91 -22.13 -18.86
N TRP A 254 -8.77 -22.62 -17.64
CA TRP A 254 -7.51 -22.57 -16.90
C TRP A 254 -6.42 -23.42 -17.56
N ARG A 255 -6.78 -24.61 -18.04
CA ARG A 255 -5.87 -25.46 -18.83
C ARG A 255 -5.35 -24.74 -20.06
N GLY A 256 -6.26 -24.20 -20.87
CA GLY A 256 -5.90 -23.49 -22.09
C GLY A 256 -5.02 -22.27 -21.84
N ARG A 257 -5.25 -21.53 -20.74
CA ARG A 257 -4.39 -20.39 -20.35
C ARG A 257 -2.97 -20.83 -19.98
N LEU A 258 -2.82 -21.91 -19.20
CA LEU A 258 -1.50 -22.41 -18.83
C LEU A 258 -0.74 -22.90 -20.08
N GLU A 259 -1.38 -23.68 -20.94
CA GLU A 259 -0.78 -24.21 -22.17
C GLU A 259 -0.37 -23.09 -23.13
N ALA A 260 -1.19 -22.04 -23.26
CA ALA A 260 -0.83 -20.85 -24.04
C ALA A 260 0.41 -20.15 -23.47
N ARG A 261 0.48 -19.93 -22.16
CA ARG A 261 1.64 -19.29 -21.52
C ARG A 261 2.91 -20.13 -21.62
N LEU A 262 2.80 -21.45 -21.49
CA LEU A 262 3.94 -22.34 -21.70
C LEU A 262 4.41 -22.33 -23.16
N ALA A 263 3.49 -22.29 -24.12
CA ALA A 263 3.84 -22.18 -25.53
C ALA A 263 4.55 -20.87 -25.86
N GLU A 264 4.07 -19.72 -25.33
CA GLU A 264 4.75 -18.42 -25.43
C GLU A 264 6.19 -18.50 -24.89
N LEU A 265 6.39 -19.13 -23.72
CA LEU A 265 7.72 -19.29 -23.12
C LEU A 265 8.64 -20.18 -23.98
N VAL A 266 8.12 -21.27 -24.52
CA VAL A 266 8.88 -22.14 -25.42
C VAL A 266 9.31 -21.36 -26.66
N SER A 267 8.40 -20.63 -27.30
CA SER A 267 8.70 -19.80 -28.46
C SER A 267 9.73 -18.71 -28.14
N PHE A 268 9.60 -18.05 -26.98
CA PHE A 268 10.57 -17.05 -26.52
C PHE A 268 11.97 -17.65 -26.33
N VAL A 269 12.08 -18.80 -25.67
CA VAL A 269 13.36 -19.47 -25.42
C VAL A 269 14.01 -19.91 -26.76
N VAL A 270 13.20 -20.47 -27.65
CA VAL A 270 13.68 -20.90 -28.98
C VAL A 270 14.16 -19.72 -29.81
N ASN A 271 13.40 -18.63 -29.85
CA ASN A 271 13.77 -17.44 -30.62
C ASN A 271 14.97 -16.68 -30.01
N THR A 272 15.15 -16.74 -28.69
CA THR A 272 16.25 -16.02 -28.02
C THR A 272 17.54 -16.81 -27.98
N TYR A 273 17.48 -18.13 -27.80
CA TYR A 273 18.66 -18.99 -27.61
C TYR A 273 18.84 -20.02 -28.71
N GLY A 274 17.90 -20.17 -29.66
CA GLY A 274 18.01 -21.09 -30.77
C GLY A 274 18.99 -20.65 -31.86
N HIS A 275 19.63 -19.49 -31.71
CA HIS A 275 20.60 -18.93 -32.66
C HIS A 275 22.05 -19.08 -32.20
N GLU A 276 22.33 -19.66 -31.03
CA GLU A 276 23.68 -20.05 -30.61
C GLU A 276 24.00 -21.52 -31.03
#